data_5b88cd804a3c73b9d8f89cc7dc18cec1
#
_entry.id   5b88cd804a3c73b9d8f89cc7dc18cec1
#
_cell.length_a   1.000
_cell.length_b   1.000
_cell.length_c   1.000
_cell.angle_alpha   90.00
_cell.angle_beta   90.00
_cell.angle_gamma   90.00
#
_symmetry.space_group_name_H-M   'P 1'
#
loop_
_entity.id
_entity.type
_entity.pdbx_description
1 polymer ?
#
loop_
_entity_poly.entity_id
_entity_poly.type
_entity_poly.pdbx_seq_one_letter_code
_entity_poly.pdbx_strand_id
1 'polypeptide(L)'
;MHLEILAINPLLFVLKPFRINMNRSFVVVVTFLLLVTSQQTAAQSENLKTWNDVISEYSDTGTLGGVSIPLDSNLTNYTDTMTGDEWPSLIEVYTATWCTNCVTTQNTIDSLSIPEGDSIMKIHYHRFIAETQDPFGSQKTDDRWIDRYGTTSRLSNIYEYQNLAPSKIFDGERLHIGTTKTSDSLAIDYQTSLDKGPSIDISSFSATFSWTNISGVNDFSWNISTNSLSNKYTIEPMIFIIEDEGYFPEGGNGEKYYRHILRDIIPLSSVDGNISFDYNIAYDGDDLTAVLLFDWFFDNPEEGFAGAIPFPSSVIFVSLFIAIFFSRSENKQ
;
A
#
# COMPACT_ATOMS: atom_id res chain seq x y z
N MET A 1 -33.17 33.59 45.34
CA MET A 1 -33.34 32.39 44.50
C MET A 1 -32.29 31.39 44.97
N HIS A 2 -32.68 30.53 45.94
CA HIS A 2 -31.77 29.53 46.56
C HIS A 2 -31.70 28.29 45.68
N LEU A 3 -30.51 27.88 45.33
CA LEU A 3 -30.24 26.56 44.72
C LEU A 3 -29.95 25.58 45.86
N GLU A 4 -30.84 24.63 46.08
CA GLU A 4 -30.60 23.48 46.95
C GLU A 4 -29.75 22.44 46.20
N ILE A 5 -28.62 22.11 46.78
CA ILE A 5 -27.75 21.02 46.34
C ILE A 5 -28.25 19.74 47.01
N LEU A 6 -28.86 18.87 46.22
CA LEU A 6 -29.20 17.50 46.62
C LEU A 6 -27.94 16.66 46.74
N ALA A 7 -27.60 16.28 47.96
CA ALA A 7 -26.52 15.31 48.25
C ALA A 7 -26.98 13.90 47.85
N ILE A 8 -26.29 13.30 46.88
CA ILE A 8 -26.46 11.91 46.48
C ILE A 8 -25.66 11.03 47.42
N ASN A 9 -26.37 10.19 48.19
CA ASN A 9 -25.79 9.19 49.08
C ASN A 9 -25.07 8.07 48.29
N PRO A 10 -23.80 7.74 48.57
CA PRO A 10 -23.16 6.58 47.95
C PRO A 10 -23.64 5.30 48.64
N LEU A 11 -24.38 4.48 47.94
CA LEU A 11 -24.68 3.11 48.33
C LEU A 11 -23.37 2.28 48.32
N LEU A 12 -22.84 2.02 49.50
CA LEU A 12 -21.78 1.05 49.70
C LEU A 12 -22.34 -0.37 49.47
N PHE A 13 -22.09 -0.91 48.27
CA PHE A 13 -22.29 -2.34 48.04
C PHE A 13 -21.15 -3.11 48.74
N VAL A 14 -21.46 -3.66 49.90
CA VAL A 14 -20.58 -4.65 50.57
C VAL A 14 -20.70 -5.97 49.79
N LEU A 15 -19.77 -6.22 48.87
CA LEU A 15 -19.63 -7.51 48.25
C LEU A 15 -19.16 -8.52 49.30
N LYS A 16 -20.00 -9.50 49.67
CA LYS A 16 -19.58 -10.65 50.46
C LYS A 16 -18.45 -11.40 49.71
N PRO A 17 -17.34 -11.74 50.37
CA PRO A 17 -16.29 -12.49 49.73
C PRO A 17 -16.82 -13.89 49.32
N PHE A 18 -16.91 -14.10 48.03
CA PHE A 18 -17.22 -15.41 47.44
C PHE A 18 -15.96 -16.28 47.57
N ARG A 19 -15.93 -17.21 48.53
CA ARG A 19 -14.81 -18.17 48.65
C ARG A 19 -14.99 -19.24 47.56
N ILE A 20 -14.27 -19.02 46.45
CA ILE A 20 -14.12 -20.09 45.43
C ILE A 20 -13.04 -21.05 45.96
N ASN A 21 -13.42 -22.26 46.23
CA ASN A 21 -12.50 -23.35 46.57
C ASN A 21 -11.83 -23.81 45.27
N MET A 22 -10.82 -23.04 44.82
CA MET A 22 -10.11 -23.35 43.58
C MET A 22 -9.07 -24.45 43.81
N ASN A 23 -9.17 -25.53 43.05
CA ASN A 23 -8.18 -26.58 43.00
C ASN A 23 -6.83 -25.98 42.49
N ARG A 24 -5.70 -26.44 43.07
CA ARG A 24 -4.36 -25.94 42.68
C ARG A 24 -4.11 -25.97 41.17
N SER A 25 -4.65 -26.98 40.48
CA SER A 25 -4.55 -27.08 39.02
C SER A 25 -5.32 -25.97 38.27
N PHE A 26 -6.45 -25.50 38.80
CA PHE A 26 -7.22 -24.40 38.20
C PHE A 26 -6.50 -23.05 38.34
N VAL A 27 -5.86 -22.82 39.47
CA VAL A 27 -5.05 -21.57 39.68
C VAL A 27 -3.87 -21.54 38.70
N VAL A 28 -3.16 -22.66 38.49
CA VAL A 28 -2.06 -22.74 37.56
C VAL A 28 -2.50 -22.47 36.11
N VAL A 29 -3.65 -23.03 35.69
CA VAL A 29 -4.20 -22.85 34.34
C VAL A 29 -4.62 -21.38 34.12
N VAL A 30 -5.31 -20.76 35.09
CA VAL A 30 -5.74 -19.35 34.98
C VAL A 30 -4.52 -18.41 34.99
N THR A 31 -3.51 -18.68 35.81
CA THR A 31 -2.28 -17.88 35.84
C THR A 31 -1.50 -18.01 34.51
N PHE A 32 -1.45 -19.23 33.96
CA PHE A 32 -0.80 -19.46 32.67
C PHE A 32 -1.56 -18.78 31.52
N LEU A 33 -2.91 -18.83 31.51
CA LEU A 33 -3.73 -18.11 30.52
C LEU A 33 -3.53 -16.58 30.60
N LEU A 34 -3.46 -16.02 31.81
CA LEU A 34 -3.21 -14.58 32.01
C LEU A 34 -1.79 -14.17 31.57
N LEU A 35 -0.79 -15.03 31.75
CA LEU A 35 0.58 -14.78 31.28
C LEU A 35 0.67 -14.84 29.74
N VAL A 36 -0.03 -15.79 29.12
CA VAL A 36 -0.07 -15.91 27.64
C VAL A 36 -0.79 -14.70 27.02
N THR A 37 -1.90 -14.26 27.61
CA THR A 37 -2.64 -13.09 27.10
C THR A 37 -1.86 -11.79 27.31
N SER A 38 -1.10 -11.66 28.39
CA SER A 38 -0.25 -10.48 28.61
C SER A 38 0.94 -10.42 27.64
N GLN A 39 1.47 -11.56 27.22
CA GLN A 39 2.53 -11.60 26.21
C GLN A 39 1.98 -11.28 24.80
N GLN A 40 0.75 -11.69 24.48
CA GLN A 40 0.14 -11.34 23.21
C GLN A 40 -0.17 -9.83 23.07
N THR A 41 -0.60 -9.18 24.16
CA THR A 41 -0.83 -7.73 24.13
C THR A 41 0.48 -6.94 24.07
N ALA A 42 1.56 -7.42 24.70
CA ALA A 42 2.87 -6.79 24.58
C ALA A 42 3.46 -6.96 23.15
N ALA A 43 3.34 -8.15 22.55
CA ALA A 43 3.81 -8.39 21.18
C ALA A 43 3.02 -7.58 20.12
N GLN A 44 1.73 -7.36 20.32
CA GLN A 44 0.93 -6.47 19.45
C GLN A 44 1.29 -5.00 19.62
N SER A 45 1.69 -4.56 20.82
CA SER A 45 2.10 -3.16 21.03
C SER A 45 3.49 -2.85 20.48
N GLU A 46 4.37 -3.85 20.36
CA GLU A 46 5.72 -3.67 19.78
C GLU A 46 5.71 -3.57 18.24
N ASN A 47 4.64 -4.03 17.57
CA ASN A 47 4.54 -4.02 16.10
C ASN A 47 3.66 -2.87 15.55
N LEU A 48 2.93 -2.14 16.40
CA LEU A 48 2.20 -0.95 15.98
C LEU A 48 3.19 0.21 15.89
N LYS A 49 3.52 0.61 14.67
CA LYS A 49 4.31 1.82 14.43
C LYS A 49 3.51 3.03 14.88
N THR A 50 4.19 3.96 15.54
CA THR A 50 3.61 5.25 15.92
C THR A 50 3.61 6.18 14.71
N TRP A 51 2.95 7.33 14.84
CA TRP A 51 2.98 8.38 13.80
C TRP A 51 4.39 8.88 13.47
N ASN A 52 5.37 8.56 14.32
CA ASN A 52 6.78 8.90 14.10
C ASN A 52 7.55 7.82 13.31
N ASP A 53 7.00 6.61 13.19
CA ASP A 53 7.61 5.51 12.44
C ASP A 53 6.93 5.42 11.06
N VAL A 54 7.09 6.48 10.27
CA VAL A 54 6.31 6.69 9.04
C VAL A 54 6.92 6.09 7.78
N ILE A 55 8.06 5.45 7.89
CA ILE A 55 8.72 4.75 6.79
C ILE A 55 8.63 3.25 7.04
N SER A 56 8.05 2.54 6.08
CA SER A 56 8.06 1.07 6.05
C SER A 56 8.79 0.59 4.82
N GLU A 57 9.65 -0.39 5.00
CA GLU A 57 10.42 -1.00 3.91
C GLU A 57 9.94 -2.43 3.67
N TYR A 58 9.82 -2.79 2.39
CA TYR A 58 9.58 -4.14 1.91
C TYR A 58 10.86 -4.64 1.26
N SER A 59 11.25 -5.86 1.54
CA SER A 59 12.44 -6.47 0.94
C SER A 59 12.10 -7.63 -0.01
N ASP A 60 10.85 -8.01 -0.04
CA ASP A 60 10.33 -9.21 -0.72
C ASP A 60 9.33 -8.88 -1.82
N THR A 61 9.11 -7.60 -2.06
CA THR A 61 8.17 -7.13 -3.07
C THR A 61 8.42 -5.67 -3.43
N GLY A 62 8.14 -5.30 -4.67
CA GLY A 62 8.21 -3.91 -5.16
C GLY A 62 7.40 -3.74 -6.43
N THR A 63 7.39 -2.52 -6.95
CA THR A 63 6.77 -2.16 -8.23
C THR A 63 7.82 -1.44 -9.07
N LEU A 64 8.00 -1.87 -10.30
CA LEU A 64 8.94 -1.24 -11.23
C LEU A 64 8.18 -0.53 -12.33
N GLY A 65 8.54 0.72 -12.55
CA GLY A 65 8.10 1.50 -13.68
C GLY A 65 8.84 1.07 -14.94
N GLY A 66 8.15 1.16 -16.05
CA GLY A 66 8.67 0.74 -17.33
C GLY A 66 8.40 1.73 -18.43
N VAL A 67 8.01 1.21 -19.58
CA VAL A 67 7.82 1.97 -20.82
C VAL A 67 6.51 2.74 -20.77
N SER A 68 6.55 4.03 -21.10
CA SER A 68 5.37 4.89 -21.24
C SER A 68 5.15 5.28 -22.69
N ILE A 69 3.90 5.30 -23.12
CA ILE A 69 3.48 5.68 -24.48
C ILE A 69 2.30 6.66 -24.44
N PRO A 70 2.34 7.75 -25.24
CA PRO A 70 1.24 8.67 -25.32
C PRO A 70 0.05 8.05 -26.07
N LEU A 71 -1.17 8.29 -25.59
CA LEU A 71 -2.41 7.87 -26.24
C LEU A 71 -3.03 9.05 -27.02
N ASP A 72 -2.23 9.69 -27.84
CA ASP A 72 -2.64 10.87 -28.60
C ASP A 72 -3.56 10.49 -29.77
N SER A 73 -4.72 11.12 -29.85
CA SER A 73 -5.70 10.93 -30.92
C SER A 73 -5.17 11.23 -32.34
N ASN A 74 -4.08 11.97 -32.46
CA ASN A 74 -3.40 12.24 -33.72
C ASN A 74 -2.45 11.12 -34.16
N LEU A 75 -2.16 10.15 -33.27
CA LEU A 75 -1.33 8.99 -33.56
C LEU A 75 -2.23 7.78 -33.88
N THR A 76 -1.76 6.92 -34.76
CA THR A 76 -2.41 5.62 -35.04
C THR A 76 -1.61 4.46 -34.48
N ASN A 77 -0.36 4.67 -34.15
CA ASN A 77 0.51 3.70 -33.51
C ASN A 77 1.69 4.38 -32.80
N TYR A 78 2.19 3.71 -31.79
CA TYR A 78 3.41 4.09 -31.10
C TYR A 78 4.08 2.85 -30.53
N THR A 79 5.41 2.80 -30.51
CA THR A 79 6.19 1.72 -29.92
C THR A 79 7.41 2.31 -29.26
N ASP A 80 7.70 1.86 -28.05
CA ASP A 80 8.89 2.21 -27.33
C ASP A 80 9.52 0.97 -26.70
N THR A 81 10.84 1.02 -26.45
CA THR A 81 11.60 -0.05 -25.83
C THR A 81 12.61 0.57 -24.87
N MET A 82 12.65 0.08 -23.66
CA MET A 82 13.58 0.53 -22.63
C MET A 82 14.32 -0.66 -22.01
N THR A 83 15.58 -0.48 -21.71
CA THR A 83 16.38 -1.41 -20.88
C THR A 83 16.25 -1.02 -19.41
N GLY A 84 16.55 -1.95 -18.50
CA GLY A 84 16.38 -1.71 -17.06
C GLY A 84 17.16 -0.50 -16.54
N ASP A 85 18.33 -0.22 -17.12
CA ASP A 85 19.15 0.95 -16.76
C ASP A 85 18.49 2.30 -17.18
N GLU A 86 17.51 2.25 -18.09
CA GLU A 86 16.76 3.44 -18.55
C GLU A 86 15.43 3.62 -17.82
N TRP A 87 15.05 2.63 -16.99
CA TRP A 87 13.75 2.70 -16.32
C TRP A 87 13.72 3.80 -15.26
N PRO A 88 12.64 4.57 -15.24
CA PRO A 88 12.49 5.62 -14.24
C PRO A 88 12.35 5.03 -12.84
N SER A 89 12.84 5.74 -11.83
CA SER A 89 12.43 5.51 -10.46
C SER A 89 10.94 5.78 -10.32
N LEU A 90 10.20 4.91 -9.63
CA LEU A 90 8.76 5.02 -9.50
C LEU A 90 8.38 5.66 -8.16
N ILE A 91 7.51 6.67 -8.21
CA ILE A 91 6.86 7.24 -7.03
C ILE A 91 5.35 7.16 -7.20
N GLU A 92 4.71 6.30 -6.43
CA GLU A 92 3.25 6.22 -6.35
C GLU A 92 2.76 7.03 -5.16
N VAL A 93 1.75 7.88 -5.36
CA VAL A 93 1.25 8.83 -4.35
C VAL A 93 -0.25 8.65 -4.16
N TYR A 94 -0.69 8.38 -2.93
CA TYR A 94 -2.10 8.42 -2.57
C TYR A 94 -2.48 9.81 -2.12
N THR A 95 -3.47 10.40 -2.78
CA THR A 95 -3.81 11.83 -2.66
C THR A 95 -5.32 12.09 -2.72
N ALA A 96 -5.72 13.34 -2.59
CA ALA A 96 -7.09 13.81 -2.81
C ALA A 96 -7.11 15.32 -3.13
N THR A 97 -8.08 15.78 -3.91
CA THR A 97 -8.21 17.18 -4.33
C THR A 97 -8.51 18.17 -3.19
N TRP A 98 -8.93 17.69 -2.04
CA TRP A 98 -9.16 18.48 -0.81
C TRP A 98 -7.98 18.45 0.17
N CYS A 99 -6.98 17.64 -0.07
CA CYS A 99 -5.90 17.34 0.88
C CYS A 99 -4.79 18.40 0.83
N THR A 100 -4.81 19.35 1.73
CA THR A 100 -3.78 20.41 1.82
C THR A 100 -2.37 19.87 2.08
N ASN A 101 -2.23 18.81 2.92
CA ASN A 101 -0.95 18.19 3.16
C ASN A 101 -0.39 17.47 1.92
N CYS A 102 -1.26 17.07 0.99
CA CYS A 102 -0.85 16.46 -0.26
C CYS A 102 -0.08 17.45 -1.15
N VAL A 103 -0.48 18.73 -1.15
CA VAL A 103 0.26 19.80 -1.86
C VAL A 103 1.69 19.92 -1.31
N THR A 104 1.86 19.87 0.01
CA THR A 104 3.19 19.92 0.64
C THR A 104 4.06 18.75 0.18
N THR A 105 3.50 17.53 0.13
CA THR A 105 4.26 16.34 -0.31
C THR A 105 4.57 16.39 -1.80
N GLN A 106 3.63 16.84 -2.62
CA GLN A 106 3.83 17.03 -4.07
C GLN A 106 4.98 17.99 -4.34
N ASN A 107 4.94 19.18 -3.73
CA ASN A 107 6.00 20.16 -3.88
C ASN A 107 7.36 19.62 -3.41
N THR A 108 7.38 18.78 -2.39
CA THR A 108 8.61 18.13 -1.93
C THR A 108 9.13 17.13 -2.97
N ILE A 109 8.27 16.28 -3.54
CA ILE A 109 8.63 15.34 -4.61
C ILE A 109 9.15 16.08 -5.83
N ASP A 110 8.53 17.20 -6.20
CA ASP A 110 8.94 18.00 -7.35
C ASP A 110 10.30 18.70 -7.15
N SER A 111 10.75 18.83 -5.90
CA SER A 111 12.06 19.40 -5.55
C SER A 111 13.20 18.38 -5.45
N LEU A 112 12.93 17.07 -5.65
CA LEU A 112 13.96 16.04 -5.55
C LEU A 112 15.00 16.17 -6.67
N SER A 113 16.24 15.86 -6.33
CA SER A 113 17.35 15.87 -7.28
C SER A 113 17.40 14.56 -8.03
N ILE A 114 17.52 14.64 -9.36
CA ILE A 114 17.63 13.49 -10.24
C ILE A 114 19.01 13.57 -10.91
N PRO A 115 19.84 12.50 -10.90
CA PRO A 115 21.06 12.45 -11.66
C PRO A 115 20.82 12.70 -13.16
N GLU A 116 21.83 13.19 -13.86
CA GLU A 116 21.73 13.40 -15.30
C GLU A 116 21.54 12.05 -16.03
N GLY A 117 20.49 11.94 -16.81
CA GLY A 117 20.13 10.72 -17.54
C GLY A 117 19.08 9.85 -16.84
N ASP A 118 18.83 10.07 -15.56
CA ASP A 118 17.76 9.39 -14.83
C ASP A 118 16.43 10.13 -14.97
N SER A 119 15.34 9.45 -14.66
CA SER A 119 13.99 10.02 -14.68
C SER A 119 13.15 9.50 -13.51
N ILE A 120 12.10 10.24 -13.16
CA ILE A 120 11.11 9.82 -12.16
C ILE A 120 9.75 9.71 -12.84
N MET A 121 9.12 8.58 -12.68
CA MET A 121 7.71 8.37 -13.01
C MET A 121 6.88 8.59 -11.75
N LYS A 122 5.92 9.51 -11.83
CA LYS A 122 4.99 9.83 -10.74
C LYS A 122 3.62 9.32 -11.11
N ILE A 123 2.92 8.67 -10.16
CA ILE A 123 1.57 8.14 -10.34
C ILE A 123 0.73 8.54 -9.14
N HIS A 124 -0.36 9.28 -9.37
CA HIS A 124 -1.22 9.78 -8.32
C HIS A 124 -2.53 8.98 -8.24
N TYR A 125 -2.72 8.28 -7.15
CA TYR A 125 -3.96 7.57 -6.80
C TYR A 125 -4.87 8.55 -6.07
N HIS A 126 -5.86 9.06 -6.76
CA HIS A 126 -6.87 9.90 -6.15
C HIS A 126 -7.88 9.05 -5.38
N ARG A 127 -8.24 9.51 -4.17
CA ARG A 127 -9.16 8.79 -3.31
C ARG A 127 -10.54 8.66 -3.93
N PHE A 128 -11.15 7.48 -3.80
CA PHE A 128 -12.51 7.18 -4.27
C PHE A 128 -13.42 6.65 -3.16
N ILE A 129 -12.98 5.68 -2.36
CA ILE A 129 -13.82 5.06 -1.32
C ILE A 129 -14.18 6.10 -0.25
N ALA A 130 -15.49 6.25 -0.01
CA ALA A 130 -16.08 7.25 0.88
C ALA A 130 -15.70 8.71 0.51
N GLU A 131 -15.46 8.95 -0.79
CA GLU A 131 -15.14 10.25 -1.36
C GLU A 131 -16.36 10.81 -2.11
N THR A 132 -16.53 12.13 -2.04
CA THR A 132 -17.64 12.84 -2.72
C THR A 132 -17.18 14.12 -3.42
N GLN A 133 -15.92 14.50 -3.29
CA GLN A 133 -15.40 15.78 -3.77
C GLN A 133 -14.29 15.62 -4.82
N ASP A 134 -13.63 14.46 -4.85
CA ASP A 134 -12.56 14.18 -5.79
C ASP A 134 -13.11 13.43 -7.01
N PRO A 135 -13.06 14.01 -8.23
CA PRO A 135 -13.64 13.39 -9.41
C PRO A 135 -12.70 12.39 -10.10
N PHE A 136 -11.43 12.33 -9.69
CA PHE A 136 -10.38 11.62 -10.42
C PHE A 136 -10.21 10.16 -10.02
N GLY A 137 -10.52 9.82 -8.77
CA GLY A 137 -10.39 8.47 -8.25
C GLY A 137 -11.41 7.49 -8.83
N SER A 138 -11.10 6.20 -8.75
CA SER A 138 -12.01 5.11 -9.09
C SER A 138 -11.92 3.97 -8.06
N GLN A 139 -12.93 3.10 -8.04
CA GLN A 139 -12.91 1.91 -7.19
C GLN A 139 -11.67 1.06 -7.48
N LYS A 140 -11.34 0.88 -8.75
CA LYS A 140 -10.22 0.06 -9.19
C LYS A 140 -8.87 0.59 -8.71
N THR A 141 -8.68 1.92 -8.74
CA THR A 141 -7.44 2.56 -8.29
C THR A 141 -7.30 2.52 -6.76
N ASP A 142 -8.40 2.71 -6.03
CA ASP A 142 -8.40 2.57 -4.56
C ASP A 142 -8.17 1.12 -4.12
N ASP A 143 -8.84 0.15 -4.78
CA ASP A 143 -8.65 -1.27 -4.49
C ASP A 143 -7.19 -1.67 -4.70
N ARG A 144 -6.56 -1.26 -5.81
CA ARG A 144 -5.13 -1.49 -6.07
C ARG A 144 -4.24 -0.96 -4.94
N TRP A 145 -4.49 0.28 -4.48
CA TRP A 145 -3.72 0.85 -3.38
C TRP A 145 -3.90 0.05 -2.08
N ILE A 146 -5.15 -0.29 -1.75
CA ILE A 146 -5.49 -1.02 -0.52
C ILE A 146 -4.92 -2.43 -0.55
N ASP A 147 -5.07 -3.15 -1.65
CA ASP A 147 -4.58 -4.51 -1.80
C ASP A 147 -3.06 -4.57 -1.70
N ARG A 148 -2.37 -3.61 -2.31
CA ARG A 148 -0.92 -3.57 -2.37
C ARG A 148 -0.27 -3.03 -1.10
N TYR A 149 -0.76 -1.91 -0.59
CA TYR A 149 -0.13 -1.12 0.46
C TYR A 149 -0.96 -0.97 1.73
N GLY A 150 -2.26 -1.30 1.68
CA GLY A 150 -3.20 -0.99 2.73
C GLY A 150 -2.89 -1.65 4.06
N THR A 151 -2.42 -2.90 4.08
CA THR A 151 -2.05 -3.59 5.31
C THR A 151 -0.90 -2.88 6.02
N THR A 152 0.16 -2.52 5.30
CA THR A 152 1.30 -1.82 5.87
C THR A 152 0.95 -0.39 6.25
N SER A 153 0.15 0.31 5.43
CA SER A 153 -0.39 1.62 5.77
C SER A 153 -1.12 1.58 7.11
N ARG A 154 -2.06 0.65 7.28
CA ARG A 154 -2.82 0.46 8.51
C ARG A 154 -1.94 0.20 9.73
N LEU A 155 -0.91 -0.65 9.60
CA LEU A 155 0.01 -0.97 10.68
C LEU A 155 1.00 0.16 11.00
N SER A 156 1.15 1.12 10.11
CA SER A 156 2.13 2.21 10.23
C SER A 156 1.53 3.55 10.62
N ASN A 157 0.21 3.63 10.86
CA ASN A 157 -0.43 4.86 11.29
C ASN A 157 -1.40 4.63 12.46
N ILE A 158 -1.50 5.62 13.36
CA ILE A 158 -2.30 5.55 14.58
C ILE A 158 -3.81 5.48 14.34
N TYR A 159 -4.28 5.81 13.15
CA TYR A 159 -5.70 5.77 12.77
C TYR A 159 -6.08 4.43 12.16
N GLU A 160 -5.12 3.56 11.91
CA GLU A 160 -5.29 2.25 11.26
C GLU A 160 -5.97 2.35 9.88
N TYR A 161 -5.78 3.45 9.15
CA TYR A 161 -6.30 3.64 7.81
C TYR A 161 -5.44 2.91 6.77
N GLN A 162 -6.08 2.20 5.86
CA GLN A 162 -5.43 1.50 4.75
C GLN A 162 -5.08 2.46 3.59
N ASN A 163 -5.81 3.57 3.48
CA ASN A 163 -5.77 4.54 2.39
C ASN A 163 -5.68 5.97 2.93
N LEU A 164 -4.61 6.29 3.62
CA LEU A 164 -4.38 7.60 4.24
C LEU A 164 -3.70 8.56 3.24
N ALA A 165 -4.35 9.68 2.92
CA ALA A 165 -3.77 10.77 2.12
C ALA A 165 -3.11 11.84 3.03
N PRO A 166 -1.87 12.30 2.73
CA PRO A 166 -0.98 11.78 1.72
C PRO A 166 -0.22 10.54 2.17
N SER A 167 -0.04 9.57 1.27
CA SER A 167 0.96 8.51 1.41
C SER A 167 1.71 8.40 0.09
N LYS A 168 2.97 7.97 0.12
CA LYS A 168 3.79 7.76 -1.07
C LYS A 168 4.68 6.57 -0.88
N ILE A 169 4.94 5.90 -1.98
CA ILE A 169 5.80 4.74 -2.00
C ILE A 169 6.80 4.86 -3.15
N PHE A 170 8.05 4.53 -2.87
CA PHE A 170 9.17 4.57 -3.80
C PHE A 170 9.48 3.14 -4.25
N ASP A 171 9.45 2.91 -5.56
CA ASP A 171 9.68 1.63 -6.24
C ASP A 171 8.82 0.47 -5.68
N GLY A 172 7.64 0.79 -5.10
CA GLY A 172 6.78 -0.17 -4.43
C GLY A 172 7.35 -0.77 -3.15
N GLU A 173 8.48 -0.25 -2.64
CA GLU A 173 9.26 -0.84 -1.55
C GLU A 173 9.33 0.01 -0.28
N ARG A 174 9.27 1.35 -0.38
CA ARG A 174 9.48 2.25 0.77
C ARG A 174 8.31 3.20 0.95
N LEU A 175 7.42 2.86 1.87
CA LEU A 175 6.19 3.60 2.16
C LEU A 175 6.43 4.70 3.19
N HIS A 176 6.08 5.92 2.83
CA HIS A 176 6.02 7.09 3.71
C HIS A 176 4.58 7.54 3.91
N ILE A 177 4.15 7.76 5.15
CA ILE A 177 2.79 8.14 5.50
C ILE A 177 2.75 9.56 6.05
N GLY A 178 1.77 10.34 5.60
CA GLY A 178 1.56 11.71 6.04
C GLY A 178 2.68 12.65 5.63
N THR A 179 2.85 13.72 6.41
CA THR A 179 3.92 14.72 6.27
C THR A 179 4.92 14.66 7.42
N THR A 180 4.90 13.60 8.21
CA THR A 180 5.87 13.39 9.28
C THR A 180 7.21 13.01 8.68
N LYS A 181 8.26 13.64 9.18
CA LYS A 181 9.64 13.41 8.77
C LYS A 181 10.41 12.62 9.83
N THR A 182 11.36 11.82 9.40
CA THR A 182 12.28 11.08 10.27
C THR A 182 13.67 11.70 10.33
N SER A 183 14.00 12.54 9.33
CA SER A 183 15.22 13.34 9.26
C SER A 183 14.95 14.84 9.48
N ASP A 184 15.85 15.71 9.05
CA ASP A 184 15.70 17.15 9.16
C ASP A 184 14.58 17.71 8.27
N SER A 185 14.26 17.04 7.15
CA SER A 185 13.19 17.45 6.23
C SER A 185 12.57 16.27 5.47
N LEU A 186 11.33 16.45 4.97
CA LEU A 186 10.69 15.48 4.07
C LEU A 186 11.52 15.27 2.78
N ALA A 187 12.16 16.34 2.27
CA ALA A 187 12.99 16.23 1.08
C ALA A 187 14.18 15.27 1.28
N ILE A 188 14.80 15.30 2.47
CA ILE A 188 15.88 14.35 2.82
C ILE A 188 15.35 12.93 2.91
N ASP A 189 14.21 12.71 3.57
CA ASP A 189 13.60 11.39 3.69
C ASP A 189 13.25 10.81 2.31
N TYR A 190 12.64 11.63 1.43
CA TYR A 190 12.25 11.20 0.09
C TYR A 190 13.45 10.97 -0.82
N GLN A 191 14.44 11.88 -0.78
CA GLN A 191 15.68 11.70 -1.52
C GLN A 191 16.42 10.42 -1.11
N THR A 192 16.48 10.14 0.20
CA THR A 192 17.08 8.90 0.71
C THR A 192 16.37 7.66 0.18
N SER A 193 15.04 7.68 0.06
CA SER A 193 14.28 6.57 -0.52
C SER A 193 14.46 6.45 -2.03
N LEU A 194 14.54 7.58 -2.73
CA LEU A 194 14.80 7.63 -4.16
C LEU A 194 16.20 7.08 -4.51
N ASP A 195 17.22 7.55 -3.78
CA ASP A 195 18.61 7.18 -4.01
C ASP A 195 18.92 5.69 -3.77
N LYS A 196 18.07 5.01 -3.01
CA LYS A 196 18.20 3.56 -2.80
C LYS A 196 17.92 2.76 -4.07
N GLY A 197 17.02 3.24 -4.93
CA GLY A 197 16.54 2.50 -6.08
C GLY A 197 15.84 1.17 -5.70
N PRO A 198 15.47 0.35 -6.68
CA PRO A 198 14.87 -0.96 -6.44
C PRO A 198 15.86 -1.93 -5.79
N SER A 199 15.37 -2.83 -4.93
CA SER A 199 16.20 -3.81 -4.22
C SER A 199 16.62 -5.00 -5.11
N ILE A 200 15.97 -5.19 -6.25
CA ILE A 200 16.34 -6.22 -7.25
C ILE A 200 17.20 -5.62 -8.35
N ASP A 201 18.12 -6.43 -8.90
CA ASP A 201 18.97 -6.04 -10.04
C ASP A 201 18.14 -6.03 -11.32
N ILE A 202 17.89 -4.85 -11.86
CA ILE A 202 17.13 -4.64 -13.10
C ILE A 202 18.01 -4.46 -14.35
N SER A 203 19.32 -4.45 -14.23
CA SER A 203 20.26 -4.13 -15.33
C SER A 203 20.11 -5.01 -16.57
N SER A 204 19.60 -6.23 -16.39
CA SER A 204 19.33 -7.17 -17.49
C SER A 204 17.88 -7.19 -17.98
N PHE A 205 17.04 -6.34 -17.42
CA PHE A 205 15.64 -6.25 -17.83
C PHE A 205 15.52 -5.43 -19.10
N SER A 206 14.48 -5.72 -19.87
CA SER A 206 14.04 -4.87 -20.97
C SER A 206 12.54 -5.04 -21.17
N ALA A 207 11.90 -3.99 -21.63
CA ALA A 207 10.51 -4.05 -22.01
C ALA A 207 10.27 -3.31 -23.31
N THR A 208 9.46 -3.92 -24.17
CA THR A 208 8.89 -3.26 -25.37
C THR A 208 7.40 -3.12 -25.15
N PHE A 209 6.89 -1.93 -25.41
CA PHE A 209 5.47 -1.63 -25.32
C PHE A 209 5.01 -0.93 -26.58
N SER A 210 3.88 -1.38 -27.14
CA SER A 210 3.31 -0.84 -28.36
C SER A 210 1.82 -0.61 -28.19
N TRP A 211 1.34 0.43 -28.85
CA TRP A 211 -0.06 0.75 -28.96
C TRP A 211 -0.42 1.04 -30.41
N THR A 212 -1.61 0.58 -30.83
CA THR A 212 -2.22 0.96 -32.10
C THR A 212 -3.67 1.33 -31.86
N ASN A 213 -4.15 2.35 -32.59
CA ASN A 213 -5.55 2.73 -32.64
C ASN A 213 -6.04 2.60 -34.07
N ILE A 214 -6.86 1.58 -34.33
CA ILE A 214 -7.46 1.33 -35.64
C ILE A 214 -8.97 1.44 -35.50
N SER A 215 -9.54 2.46 -36.12
CA SER A 215 -11.00 2.68 -36.12
C SER A 215 -11.62 2.82 -34.73
N GLY A 216 -10.86 3.38 -33.78
CA GLY A 216 -11.30 3.59 -32.38
C GLY A 216 -11.09 2.39 -31.45
N VAL A 217 -10.48 1.32 -31.95
CA VAL A 217 -10.08 0.17 -31.11
C VAL A 217 -8.63 0.36 -30.70
N ASN A 218 -8.38 0.34 -29.38
CA ASN A 218 -7.04 0.43 -28.81
C ASN A 218 -6.50 -0.99 -28.60
N ASP A 219 -5.42 -1.32 -29.30
CA ASP A 219 -4.69 -2.58 -29.14
C ASP A 219 -3.34 -2.31 -28.54
N PHE A 220 -3.05 -2.94 -27.39
CA PHE A 220 -1.77 -2.89 -26.72
C PHE A 220 -1.02 -4.21 -26.93
N SER A 221 0.28 -4.15 -27.17
CA SER A 221 1.15 -5.31 -27.12
C SER A 221 2.40 -5.02 -26.31
N TRP A 222 2.90 -6.03 -25.60
CA TRP A 222 4.03 -5.91 -24.68
C TRP A 222 4.91 -7.14 -24.71
N ASN A 223 6.16 -6.94 -24.38
CA ASN A 223 7.11 -7.99 -24.10
C ASN A 223 8.08 -7.52 -23.00
N ILE A 224 8.09 -8.21 -21.87
CA ILE A 224 8.99 -7.94 -20.74
C ILE A 224 9.98 -9.10 -20.66
N SER A 225 11.26 -8.80 -20.81
CA SER A 225 12.35 -9.74 -20.62
C SER A 225 13.04 -9.52 -19.28
N THR A 226 13.13 -10.59 -18.49
CA THR A 226 13.72 -10.58 -17.15
C THR A 226 14.82 -11.65 -17.07
N ASN A 227 15.73 -11.64 -18.00
CA ASN A 227 16.73 -12.72 -18.23
C ASN A 227 17.55 -13.14 -17.01
N SER A 228 17.62 -12.30 -15.98
CA SER A 228 18.40 -12.57 -14.76
C SER A 228 17.55 -12.87 -13.53
N LEU A 229 16.24 -12.67 -13.57
CA LEU A 229 15.41 -13.10 -12.47
C LEU A 229 15.51 -14.62 -12.36
N SER A 230 16.21 -15.05 -11.33
CA SER A 230 16.19 -16.44 -10.92
C SER A 230 14.73 -16.88 -10.72
N ASN A 231 14.45 -18.19 -10.74
CA ASN A 231 13.15 -18.80 -10.42
C ASN A 231 12.63 -18.46 -9.00
N LYS A 232 13.05 -17.32 -8.46
CA LYS A 232 12.75 -16.83 -7.11
C LYS A 232 11.71 -15.71 -7.07
N TYR A 233 11.35 -15.15 -8.22
CA TYR A 233 10.42 -14.00 -8.26
C TYR A 233 9.27 -14.25 -9.21
N THR A 234 8.08 -13.94 -8.76
CA THR A 234 6.89 -13.80 -9.59
C THR A 234 6.76 -12.36 -10.08
N ILE A 235 6.43 -12.18 -11.36
CA ILE A 235 6.19 -10.89 -12.00
C ILE A 235 4.71 -10.79 -12.38
N GLU A 236 4.06 -9.72 -11.96
CA GLU A 236 2.67 -9.41 -12.31
C GLU A 236 2.62 -8.11 -13.12
N PRO A 237 2.64 -8.19 -14.45
CA PRO A 237 2.62 -7.01 -15.31
C PRO A 237 1.23 -6.39 -15.38
N MET A 238 1.20 -5.08 -15.64
CA MET A 238 -0.03 -4.30 -15.80
C MET A 238 0.21 -3.07 -16.68
N ILE A 239 -0.87 -2.55 -17.26
CA ILE A 239 -0.86 -1.25 -17.93
C ILE A 239 -1.65 -0.28 -17.07
N PHE A 240 -1.06 0.86 -16.76
CA PHE A 240 -1.75 1.99 -16.14
C PHE A 240 -2.13 3.00 -17.22
N ILE A 241 -3.34 3.51 -17.15
CA ILE A 241 -3.77 4.67 -17.93
C ILE A 241 -3.69 5.89 -17.01
N ILE A 242 -2.82 6.82 -17.36
CA ILE A 242 -2.51 8.01 -16.58
C ILE A 242 -2.94 9.23 -17.39
N GLU A 243 -3.62 10.15 -16.74
CA GLU A 243 -3.89 11.48 -17.26
C GLU A 243 -2.79 12.42 -16.79
N ASP A 244 -2.16 13.12 -17.74
CA ASP A 244 -1.01 13.96 -17.44
C ASP A 244 -1.40 15.20 -16.64
N GLU A 245 -2.53 15.85 -16.96
CA GLU A 245 -3.06 16.99 -16.22
C GLU A 245 -4.60 17.06 -16.29
N GLY A 246 -5.29 16.99 -15.15
CA GLY A 246 -6.72 17.20 -15.01
C GLY A 246 -7.07 18.55 -14.38
N TYR A 247 -8.07 19.27 -14.90
CA TYR A 247 -8.52 20.56 -14.38
C TYR A 247 -9.73 20.41 -13.47
N PHE A 248 -9.57 20.72 -12.18
CA PHE A 248 -10.66 20.71 -11.18
C PHE A 248 -10.51 21.87 -10.19
N PRO A 249 -11.09 23.04 -10.50
CA PRO A 249 -10.96 24.26 -9.69
C PRO A 249 -11.75 24.23 -8.38
N GLU A 250 -12.65 23.28 -8.18
CA GLU A 250 -13.46 23.10 -6.98
C GLU A 250 -12.71 22.33 -5.87
N GLY A 251 -11.46 21.90 -6.12
CA GLY A 251 -10.61 21.22 -5.15
C GLY A 251 -10.36 22.07 -3.89
N GLY A 252 -10.52 21.45 -2.71
CA GLY A 252 -10.42 22.12 -1.42
C GLY A 252 -9.00 22.45 -0.95
N ASN A 253 -7.97 21.96 -1.64
CA ASN A 253 -6.56 22.13 -1.29
C ASN A 253 -5.90 23.40 -1.88
N GLY A 254 -6.63 24.13 -2.73
CA GLY A 254 -6.15 25.36 -3.38
C GLY A 254 -5.55 25.16 -4.76
N GLU A 255 -5.32 23.92 -5.19
CA GLU A 255 -4.87 23.61 -6.56
C GLU A 255 -6.07 23.57 -7.50
N LYS A 256 -5.79 23.75 -8.79
CA LYS A 256 -6.76 23.67 -9.88
C LYS A 256 -6.37 22.65 -10.93
N TYR A 257 -5.09 22.34 -11.01
CA TYR A 257 -4.51 21.41 -11.96
C TYR A 257 -3.86 20.27 -11.17
N TYR A 258 -4.26 19.07 -11.50
CA TYR A 258 -3.78 17.84 -10.87
C TYR A 258 -3.04 17.02 -11.92
N ARG A 259 -1.90 16.44 -11.58
CA ARG A 259 -1.02 15.79 -12.55
C ARG A 259 -0.79 14.33 -12.25
N HIS A 260 -0.44 13.60 -13.32
CA HIS A 260 -0.07 12.18 -13.23
C HIS A 260 -1.16 11.30 -12.60
N ILE A 261 -2.41 11.58 -12.92
CA ILE A 261 -3.59 10.99 -12.31
C ILE A 261 -3.80 9.58 -12.85
N LEU A 262 -3.77 8.58 -11.97
CA LEU A 262 -4.11 7.21 -12.35
C LEU A 262 -5.61 7.07 -12.59
N ARG A 263 -6.00 6.78 -13.84
CA ARG A 263 -7.40 6.71 -14.27
C ARG A 263 -7.91 5.28 -14.41
N ASP A 264 -7.07 4.37 -14.89
CA ASP A 264 -7.44 2.97 -15.06
C ASP A 264 -6.21 2.04 -14.92
N ILE A 265 -6.48 0.76 -14.67
CA ILE A 265 -5.49 -0.29 -14.50
C ILE A 265 -5.93 -1.51 -15.30
N ILE A 266 -5.06 -2.03 -16.15
CA ILE A 266 -5.30 -3.23 -16.93
C ILE A 266 -4.32 -4.30 -16.46
N PRO A 267 -4.74 -5.26 -15.63
CA PRO A 267 -3.88 -6.37 -15.25
C PRO A 267 -3.61 -7.26 -16.45
N LEU A 268 -2.37 -7.74 -16.57
CA LEU A 268 -1.93 -8.59 -17.66
C LEU A 268 -1.63 -10.00 -17.11
N SER A 269 -1.92 -11.02 -17.93
CA SER A 269 -1.81 -12.42 -17.49
C SER A 269 -0.41 -13.05 -17.74
N SER A 270 0.47 -12.34 -18.43
CA SER A 270 1.79 -12.86 -18.84
C SER A 270 2.75 -11.71 -19.11
N VAL A 271 4.04 -12.00 -19.11
CA VAL A 271 5.11 -11.05 -19.41
C VAL A 271 5.18 -10.63 -20.89
N ASP A 272 4.46 -11.32 -21.76
CA ASP A 272 4.31 -10.98 -23.18
C ASP A 272 2.87 -11.23 -23.65
N GLY A 273 2.42 -10.45 -24.61
CA GLY A 273 1.07 -10.63 -25.16
C GLY A 273 0.53 -9.41 -25.86
N ASN A 274 -0.76 -9.47 -26.10
CA ASN A 274 -1.56 -8.35 -26.62
C ASN A 274 -2.95 -8.35 -26.01
N ILE A 275 -3.56 -7.17 -25.95
CA ILE A 275 -4.92 -6.97 -25.47
C ILE A 275 -5.57 -5.79 -26.20
N SER A 276 -6.84 -5.97 -26.60
CA SER A 276 -7.68 -4.85 -27.01
C SER A 276 -8.41 -4.32 -25.79
N PHE A 277 -8.28 -3.06 -25.52
CA PHE A 277 -8.89 -2.43 -24.36
C PHE A 277 -9.51 -1.09 -24.72
N ASP A 278 -10.76 -0.92 -24.33
CA ASP A 278 -11.48 0.34 -24.44
C ASP A 278 -11.56 1.00 -23.05
N TYR A 279 -10.96 2.18 -22.91
CA TYR A 279 -11.00 2.94 -21.67
C TYR A 279 -12.02 4.07 -21.78
N ASN A 280 -12.80 4.23 -20.72
CA ASN A 280 -13.78 5.31 -20.61
C ASN A 280 -13.45 6.13 -19.36
N ILE A 281 -12.85 7.28 -19.56
CA ILE A 281 -12.48 8.20 -18.48
C ILE A 281 -13.64 9.17 -18.25
N ALA A 282 -14.23 9.11 -17.07
CA ALA A 282 -15.49 9.80 -16.78
C ALA A 282 -15.38 11.31 -16.61
N TYR A 283 -14.21 11.83 -16.28
CA TYR A 283 -13.98 13.26 -16.02
C TYR A 283 -12.66 13.67 -16.67
N ASP A 284 -12.66 14.74 -17.47
CA ASP A 284 -11.52 15.16 -18.26
C ASP A 284 -11.04 14.02 -19.20
N GLY A 285 -9.81 13.57 -19.14
CA GLY A 285 -9.36 12.35 -19.81
C GLY A 285 -8.92 12.58 -21.25
N ASP A 286 -8.30 13.70 -21.54
CA ASP A 286 -7.92 14.11 -22.90
C ASP A 286 -6.40 13.96 -23.19
N ASP A 287 -5.52 14.01 -22.20
CA ASP A 287 -4.07 13.89 -22.33
C ASP A 287 -3.52 12.62 -21.66
N LEU A 288 -3.91 11.48 -22.21
CA LEU A 288 -3.64 10.17 -21.62
C LEU A 288 -2.31 9.57 -22.04
N THR A 289 -1.66 8.93 -21.11
CA THR A 289 -0.45 8.13 -21.28
C THR A 289 -0.70 6.71 -20.76
N ALA A 290 -0.34 5.69 -21.53
CA ALA A 290 -0.31 4.32 -21.05
C ALA A 290 1.10 3.96 -20.56
N VAL A 291 1.18 3.33 -19.41
CA VAL A 291 2.45 2.93 -18.79
C VAL A 291 2.44 1.43 -18.54
N LEU A 292 3.42 0.73 -19.10
CA LEU A 292 3.68 -0.66 -18.80
C LEU A 292 4.59 -0.73 -17.56
N LEU A 293 4.10 -1.35 -16.51
CA LEU A 293 4.84 -1.59 -15.28
C LEU A 293 4.51 -2.97 -14.72
N PHE A 294 5.20 -3.38 -13.67
CA PHE A 294 4.91 -4.66 -13.03
C PHE A 294 5.25 -4.65 -11.54
N ASP A 295 4.47 -5.41 -10.79
CA ASP A 295 4.83 -5.84 -9.45
C ASP A 295 5.78 -7.04 -9.52
N TRP A 296 6.69 -7.11 -8.57
CA TRP A 296 7.50 -8.29 -8.35
C TRP A 296 7.33 -8.79 -6.91
N PHE A 297 7.37 -10.11 -6.74
CA PHE A 297 7.23 -10.78 -5.46
C PHE A 297 8.29 -11.86 -5.34
N PHE A 298 8.87 -12.00 -4.17
CA PHE A 298 9.80 -13.07 -3.88
C PHE A 298 9.03 -14.38 -3.59
N ASP A 299 9.32 -15.45 -4.33
CA ASP A 299 8.54 -16.70 -4.28
C ASP A 299 8.80 -17.56 -3.04
N ASN A 300 9.81 -17.25 -2.23
CA ASN A 300 10.14 -18.00 -1.02
C ASN A 300 9.98 -17.14 0.24
N PRO A 301 8.75 -17.02 0.78
CA PRO A 301 8.48 -16.20 1.96
C PRO A 301 9.21 -16.73 3.23
N GLU A 302 9.76 -17.96 3.22
CA GLU A 302 10.50 -18.48 4.38
C GLU A 302 11.93 -17.91 4.48
N GLU A 303 12.51 -17.40 3.39
CA GLU A 303 13.84 -16.79 3.37
C GLU A 303 13.80 -15.26 3.49
N GLY A 304 12.67 -14.61 3.14
CA GLY A 304 12.51 -13.14 3.12
C GLY A 304 11.81 -12.55 4.36
N PHE A 305 11.12 -13.36 5.12
CA PHE A 305 10.23 -12.90 6.19
C PHE A 305 10.95 -12.62 7.53
N ALA A 306 11.88 -11.69 7.56
CA ALA A 306 12.31 -11.09 8.83
C ALA A 306 11.26 -10.13 9.44
N GLY A 307 10.13 -9.90 8.76
CA GLY A 307 9.06 -8.98 9.17
C GLY A 307 7.65 -9.53 9.20
N ALA A 308 7.41 -10.79 8.81
CA ALA A 308 6.11 -11.38 9.00
C ALA A 308 5.85 -11.64 10.47
N ILE A 309 4.73 -11.17 10.94
CA ILE A 309 4.21 -11.52 12.27
C ILE A 309 4.18 -13.04 12.35
N PRO A 310 5.01 -13.69 13.19
CA PRO A 310 4.88 -15.12 13.38
C PRO A 310 3.49 -15.36 13.94
N PHE A 311 2.62 -15.98 13.17
CA PHE A 311 1.43 -16.61 13.73
C PHE A 311 1.96 -17.52 14.83
N PRO A 312 1.65 -17.28 16.10
CA PRO A 312 2.23 -18.07 17.16
C PRO A 312 1.71 -19.50 16.99
N SER A 313 2.58 -20.39 16.56
CA SER A 313 2.33 -21.85 16.52
C SER A 313 1.83 -22.41 17.86
N SER A 314 1.95 -21.61 18.94
CA SER A 314 1.37 -21.87 20.26
C SER A 314 -0.17 -21.91 20.30
N VAL A 315 -0.90 -21.25 19.39
CA VAL A 315 -2.37 -21.28 19.39
C VAL A 315 -2.89 -22.65 18.96
N ILE A 316 -2.18 -23.33 18.05
CA ILE A 316 -2.57 -24.70 17.62
C ILE A 316 -2.33 -25.72 18.73
N PHE A 317 -1.25 -25.57 19.51
CA PHE A 317 -0.95 -26.50 20.61
C PHE A 317 -1.93 -26.36 21.79
N VAL A 318 -2.37 -25.16 22.13
CA VAL A 318 -3.35 -24.95 23.22
C VAL A 318 -4.71 -25.55 22.86
N SER A 319 -5.13 -25.39 21.59
CA SER A 319 -6.40 -25.99 21.11
C SER A 319 -6.36 -27.52 21.13
N LEU A 320 -5.22 -28.13 20.80
CA LEU A 320 -5.04 -29.58 20.83
C LEU A 320 -5.04 -30.14 22.28
N PHE A 321 -4.41 -29.44 23.21
CA PHE A 321 -4.38 -29.85 24.62
C PHE A 321 -5.76 -29.75 25.28
N ILE A 322 -6.54 -28.72 24.98
CA ILE A 322 -7.91 -28.58 25.49
C ILE A 322 -8.81 -29.70 24.94
N ALA A 323 -8.70 -30.03 23.65
CA ALA A 323 -9.46 -31.12 23.04
C ALA A 323 -9.13 -32.49 23.66
N ILE A 324 -7.86 -32.74 23.98
CA ILE A 324 -7.44 -34.00 24.62
C ILE A 324 -7.94 -34.10 26.07
N PHE A 325 -8.01 -33.00 26.82
CA PHE A 325 -8.52 -33.01 28.19
C PHE A 325 -10.03 -33.18 28.24
N PHE A 326 -10.81 -32.62 27.33
CA PHE A 326 -12.27 -32.82 27.28
C PHE A 326 -12.65 -34.21 26.78
N SER A 327 -11.93 -34.78 25.80
CA SER A 327 -12.15 -36.13 25.29
C SER A 327 -11.89 -37.22 26.34
N ARG A 328 -11.05 -36.98 27.34
CA ARG A 328 -10.75 -37.94 28.41
C ARG A 328 -11.73 -37.87 29.59
N SER A 329 -12.55 -36.84 29.68
CA SER A 329 -13.55 -36.66 30.74
C SER A 329 -14.85 -37.42 30.48
N GLU A 330 -15.18 -37.73 29.22
CA GLU A 330 -16.42 -38.41 28.85
C GLU A 330 -16.34 -39.95 28.91
N ASN A 331 -15.16 -40.53 29.12
CA ASN A 331 -14.98 -41.99 29.21
C ASN A 331 -14.90 -42.55 30.64
N LYS A 332 -15.46 -41.83 31.65
CA LYS A 332 -15.64 -42.32 33.01
C LYS A 332 -17.04 -41.99 33.49
N GLN A 333 -18.03 -42.67 32.95
CA GLN A 333 -19.30 -43.02 33.55
C GLN A 333 -19.63 -44.47 33.21
#